data_9a4e226463076d5643b6329de786308e
#
_entry.id   9a4e226463076d5643b6329de786308e
#
_cell.length_a   1.000
_cell.length_b   1.000
_cell.length_c   1.000
_cell.angle_alpha   90.00
_cell.angle_beta   90.00
_cell.angle_gamma   90.00
#
_symmetry.space_group_name_H-M   'P 1'
#
loop_
_entity.id
_entity.type
_entity.pdbx_description
1 polymer ?
#
loop_
_entity_poly.entity_id
_entity_poly.type
_entity_poly.pdbx_seq_one_letter_code
_entity_poly.pdbx_strand_id
1 'polypeptide(L)'
;ARAEQGRRSILLVPEQFTMQTQKELVLRHPRHGIMNIDVLSFARLAFRVLEETGNGSREILDDEGKNLILRRLAGKKEDSLKVLKGNIKKPGYISEVKSVISELTQYNISPDGMDDMITEADESSYLAWKLKDIQVMYQAFEEYLADKYITKEEILDILCNVMDKSRMLKDSVIALDGFTGFTPLQNKVLGEMLHHCQKVMITVTMDKREDPYVMKDKYQLFALSKQMV
;
A
#
# COMPACT_ATOMS: atom_id res chain seq x y z
N ALA A 1 -13.34 -25.62 -7.79
CA ALA A 1 -13.56 -26.87 -7.02
C ALA A 1 -13.67 -26.61 -5.51
N ARG A 2 -12.81 -25.76 -4.89
CA ARG A 2 -12.90 -25.49 -3.43
C ARG A 2 -14.00 -24.49 -3.05
N ALA A 3 -14.30 -23.51 -3.90
CA ALA A 3 -15.42 -22.58 -3.69
C ALA A 3 -16.79 -23.30 -3.65
N GLU A 4 -16.91 -24.46 -4.28
CA GLU A 4 -18.12 -25.29 -4.26
C GLU A 4 -18.35 -26.01 -2.91
N GLN A 5 -17.31 -26.11 -2.06
CA GLN A 5 -17.38 -26.74 -0.73
C GLN A 5 -17.80 -25.77 0.38
N GLY A 6 -18.34 -24.60 0.06
CA GLY A 6 -18.78 -23.59 1.03
C GLY A 6 -17.67 -22.79 1.71
N ARG A 7 -16.41 -22.98 1.32
CA ARG A 7 -15.28 -22.22 1.85
C ARG A 7 -15.11 -20.89 1.12
N ARG A 8 -14.85 -19.85 1.88
CA ARG A 8 -14.59 -18.51 1.34
C ARG A 8 -13.23 -18.49 0.64
N SER A 9 -13.21 -18.01 -0.60
CA SER A 9 -11.99 -17.80 -1.38
C SER A 9 -11.85 -16.31 -1.69
N ILE A 10 -10.67 -15.76 -1.45
CA ILE A 10 -10.38 -14.37 -1.74
C ILE A 10 -9.35 -14.34 -2.86
N LEU A 11 -9.66 -13.62 -3.94
CA LEU A 11 -8.73 -13.34 -5.02
C LEU A 11 -8.30 -11.87 -4.92
N LEU A 12 -7.04 -11.66 -4.56
CA LEU A 12 -6.43 -10.34 -4.53
C LEU A 12 -5.83 -10.03 -5.90
N VAL A 13 -6.17 -8.86 -6.41
CA VAL A 13 -5.66 -8.32 -7.67
C VAL A 13 -5.35 -6.83 -7.51
N PRO A 14 -4.50 -6.23 -8.36
CA PRO A 14 -4.34 -4.79 -8.40
C PRO A 14 -5.69 -4.08 -8.57
N GLU A 15 -5.85 -2.91 -7.95
CA GLU A 15 -7.13 -2.19 -7.86
C GLU A 15 -7.81 -2.02 -9.23
N GLN A 16 -7.03 -1.65 -10.25
CA GLN A 16 -7.52 -1.42 -11.61
C GLN A 16 -8.09 -2.68 -12.28
N PHE A 17 -7.74 -3.87 -11.84
CA PHE A 17 -8.17 -5.13 -12.44
C PHE A 17 -9.36 -5.79 -11.72
N THR A 18 -9.82 -5.25 -10.59
CA THR A 18 -10.85 -5.89 -9.76
C THR A 18 -12.14 -6.17 -10.53
N MET A 19 -12.66 -5.19 -11.26
CA MET A 19 -13.90 -5.35 -12.05
C MET A 19 -13.72 -6.31 -13.21
N GLN A 20 -12.61 -6.21 -13.94
CA GLN A 20 -12.33 -7.09 -15.08
C GLN A 20 -12.22 -8.54 -14.62
N THR A 21 -11.46 -8.80 -13.56
CA THR A 21 -11.26 -10.13 -13.00
C THR A 21 -12.58 -10.72 -12.50
N GLN A 22 -13.41 -9.92 -11.83
CA GLN A 22 -14.73 -10.36 -11.38
C GLN A 22 -15.60 -10.76 -12.56
N LYS A 23 -15.64 -9.97 -13.63
CA LYS A 23 -16.38 -10.29 -14.86
C LYS A 23 -15.88 -11.58 -15.51
N GLU A 24 -14.56 -11.74 -15.63
CA GLU A 24 -13.97 -12.95 -16.22
C GLU A 24 -14.30 -14.20 -15.42
N LEU A 25 -14.24 -14.14 -14.08
CA LEU A 25 -14.60 -15.25 -13.21
C LEU A 25 -16.07 -15.66 -13.39
N VAL A 26 -16.98 -14.68 -13.45
CA VAL A 26 -18.42 -14.94 -13.70
C VAL A 26 -18.60 -15.63 -15.05
N LEU A 27 -17.95 -15.15 -16.11
CA LEU A 27 -18.08 -15.73 -17.45
C LEU A 27 -17.50 -17.14 -17.57
N ARG A 28 -16.41 -17.41 -16.85
CA ARG A 28 -15.74 -18.74 -16.87
C ARG A 28 -16.37 -19.75 -15.93
N HIS A 29 -17.14 -19.30 -14.94
CA HIS A 29 -17.78 -20.21 -13.99
C HIS A 29 -18.98 -20.92 -14.64
N PRO A 30 -19.10 -22.26 -14.52
CA PRO A 30 -20.17 -23.02 -15.19
C PRO A 30 -21.60 -22.56 -14.87
N ARG A 31 -21.80 -21.94 -13.70
CA ARG A 31 -23.10 -21.39 -13.25
C ARG A 31 -23.23 -19.89 -13.47
N HIS A 32 -22.31 -19.27 -14.17
CA HIS A 32 -22.25 -17.81 -14.43
C HIS A 32 -22.45 -16.94 -13.18
N GLY A 33 -21.91 -17.37 -12.03
CA GLY A 33 -21.98 -16.67 -10.77
C GLY A 33 -20.85 -17.02 -9.83
N ILE A 34 -20.43 -16.07 -8.97
CA ILE A 34 -19.39 -16.23 -7.97
C ILE A 34 -19.99 -15.83 -6.61
N MET A 35 -20.43 -16.80 -5.80
CA MET A 35 -21.00 -16.50 -4.48
C MET A 35 -19.98 -16.62 -3.34
N ASN A 36 -19.00 -17.51 -3.49
CA ASN A 36 -18.00 -17.80 -2.45
C ASN A 36 -16.58 -17.31 -2.82
N ILE A 37 -16.47 -16.45 -3.83
CA ILE A 37 -15.21 -15.85 -4.26
C ILE A 37 -15.35 -14.33 -4.17
N ASP A 38 -14.54 -13.73 -3.33
CA ASP A 38 -14.41 -12.28 -3.24
C ASP A 38 -13.21 -11.84 -4.08
N VAL A 39 -13.42 -10.92 -5.02
CA VAL A 39 -12.33 -10.29 -5.79
C VAL A 39 -12.07 -8.93 -5.18
N LEU A 40 -10.90 -8.75 -4.59
CA LEU A 40 -10.54 -7.57 -3.79
C LEU A 40 -9.17 -7.04 -4.20
N SER A 41 -8.93 -5.77 -3.93
CA SER A 41 -7.58 -5.21 -3.81
C SER A 41 -7.12 -5.27 -2.36
N PHE A 42 -5.85 -4.98 -2.10
CA PHE A 42 -5.33 -4.86 -0.73
C PHE A 42 -6.14 -3.86 0.11
N ALA A 43 -6.44 -2.68 -0.45
CA ALA A 43 -7.24 -1.68 0.24
C ALA A 43 -8.64 -2.19 0.61
N ARG A 44 -9.34 -2.83 -0.34
CA ARG A 44 -10.68 -3.38 -0.09
C ARG A 44 -10.66 -4.52 0.91
N LEU A 45 -9.60 -5.34 0.91
CA LEU A 45 -9.43 -6.36 1.94
C LEU A 45 -9.27 -5.70 3.31
N ALA A 46 -8.41 -4.69 3.42
CA ALA A 46 -8.20 -3.96 4.66
C ALA A 46 -9.50 -3.37 5.20
N PHE A 47 -10.30 -2.70 4.36
CA PHE A 47 -11.60 -2.17 4.76
C PHE A 47 -12.51 -3.25 5.35
N ARG A 48 -12.65 -4.39 4.68
CA ARG A 48 -13.51 -5.48 5.15
C ARG A 48 -13.06 -6.05 6.50
N VAL A 49 -11.74 -6.19 6.69
CA VAL A 49 -11.20 -6.70 7.97
C VAL A 49 -11.37 -5.67 9.07
N LEU A 50 -11.16 -4.39 8.78
CA LEU A 50 -11.36 -3.32 9.76
C LEU A 50 -12.83 -3.19 10.17
N GLU A 51 -13.77 -3.32 9.22
CA GLU A 51 -15.21 -3.37 9.54
C GLU A 51 -15.55 -4.59 10.41
N GLU A 52 -15.04 -5.77 10.06
CA GLU A 52 -15.26 -6.99 10.83
C GLU A 52 -14.74 -6.90 12.27
N THR A 53 -13.57 -6.29 12.44
CA THR A 53 -12.86 -6.20 13.74
C THR A 53 -13.26 -4.98 14.59
N GLY A 54 -14.17 -4.14 14.09
CA GLY A 54 -14.64 -2.94 14.79
C GLY A 54 -13.65 -1.77 14.79
N ASN A 55 -12.59 -1.85 13.98
CA ASN A 55 -11.57 -0.80 13.85
C ASN A 55 -11.84 0.20 12.70
N GLY A 56 -13.00 0.11 12.07
CA GLY A 56 -13.40 0.98 10.94
C GLY A 56 -13.87 2.39 11.31
N SER A 57 -13.66 2.85 12.56
CA SER A 57 -14.21 4.11 13.05
C SER A 57 -13.45 5.37 12.59
N ARG A 58 -12.25 5.24 12.05
CA ARG A 58 -11.48 6.41 11.57
C ARG A 58 -11.85 6.74 10.13
N GLU A 59 -12.01 8.03 9.86
CA GLU A 59 -12.32 8.51 8.52
C GLU A 59 -11.08 8.42 7.62
N ILE A 60 -11.28 7.87 6.42
CA ILE A 60 -10.19 7.70 5.46
C ILE A 60 -10.05 8.95 4.61
N LEU A 61 -8.86 9.50 4.65
CA LEU A 61 -8.51 10.69 3.91
C LEU A 61 -8.20 10.34 2.45
N ASP A 62 -8.95 10.93 1.53
CA ASP A 62 -8.67 10.84 0.10
C ASP A 62 -7.55 11.78 -0.33
N ASP A 63 -7.20 11.75 -1.61
CA ASP A 63 -6.10 12.55 -2.16
C ASP A 63 -6.40 14.06 -2.15
N GLU A 64 -7.66 14.45 -2.32
CA GLU A 64 -8.09 15.84 -2.21
C GLU A 64 -7.98 16.35 -0.77
N GLY A 65 -8.42 15.55 0.18
CA GLY A 65 -8.29 15.84 1.61
C GLY A 65 -6.84 15.99 2.04
N LYS A 66 -5.94 15.10 1.57
CA LYS A 66 -4.49 15.22 1.80
C LYS A 66 -3.95 16.54 1.26
N ASN A 67 -4.29 16.91 0.03
CA ASN A 67 -3.87 18.17 -0.59
C ASN A 67 -4.35 19.39 0.20
N LEU A 68 -5.59 19.38 0.70
CA LEU A 68 -6.15 20.49 1.50
C LEU A 68 -5.41 20.64 2.84
N ILE A 69 -5.16 19.54 3.53
CA ILE A 69 -4.41 19.53 4.79
C ILE A 69 -2.98 20.02 4.57
N LEU A 70 -2.26 19.44 3.59
CA LEU A 70 -0.89 19.83 3.27
C LEU A 70 -0.79 21.32 2.88
N ARG A 71 -1.77 21.85 2.13
CA ARG A 71 -1.82 23.28 1.81
C ARG A 71 -1.97 24.14 3.07
N ARG A 72 -2.82 23.72 4.00
CA ARG A 72 -2.98 24.42 5.29
C ARG A 72 -1.70 24.39 6.12
N LEU A 73 -1.05 23.23 6.19
CA LEU A 73 0.20 23.05 6.92
C LEU A 73 1.35 23.84 6.29
N ALA A 74 1.44 23.86 4.95
CA ALA A 74 2.39 24.67 4.22
C ALA A 74 2.31 26.15 4.58
N GLY A 75 1.09 26.68 4.76
CA GLY A 75 0.91 28.05 5.23
C GLY A 75 1.41 28.29 6.66
N LYS A 76 1.33 27.30 7.53
CA LYS A 76 1.79 27.39 8.93
C LYS A 76 3.29 27.18 9.09
N LYS A 77 3.89 26.33 8.25
CA LYS A 77 5.30 25.93 8.35
C LYS A 77 6.22 26.66 7.37
N GLU A 78 5.69 27.64 6.59
CA GLU A 78 6.42 28.33 5.52
C GLU A 78 7.77 28.90 6.00
N ASP A 79 7.81 29.46 7.20
CA ASP A 79 9.05 30.04 7.75
C ASP A 79 10.11 28.99 8.15
N SER A 80 9.70 27.75 8.36
CA SER A 80 10.59 26.63 8.65
C SER A 80 11.18 25.98 7.39
N LEU A 81 10.66 26.33 6.19
CA LEU A 81 11.08 25.76 4.93
C LEU A 81 12.18 26.62 4.28
N LYS A 82 13.17 25.98 3.66
CA LYS A 82 14.28 26.66 2.96
C LYS A 82 14.08 26.66 1.45
N VAL A 83 13.92 25.48 0.86
CA VAL A 83 13.87 25.27 -0.59
C VAL A 83 12.44 25.43 -1.11
N LEU A 84 11.48 24.88 -0.38
CA LEU A 84 10.07 24.93 -0.76
C LEU A 84 9.39 26.25 -0.39
N LYS A 85 10.03 27.09 0.43
CA LYS A 85 9.52 28.42 0.81
C LYS A 85 9.16 29.24 -0.43
N GLY A 86 7.98 29.89 -0.42
CA GLY A 86 7.48 30.71 -1.52
C GLY A 86 6.83 29.96 -2.67
N ASN A 87 7.11 28.68 -2.87
CA ASN A 87 6.48 27.85 -3.90
C ASN A 87 5.53 26.79 -3.34
N ILE A 88 5.69 26.42 -2.08
CA ILE A 88 4.94 25.32 -1.44
C ILE A 88 3.41 25.48 -1.53
N LYS A 89 2.89 26.70 -1.59
CA LYS A 89 1.45 26.97 -1.68
C LYS A 89 0.88 26.75 -3.09
N LYS A 90 1.73 26.62 -4.10
CA LYS A 90 1.26 26.36 -5.48
C LYS A 90 0.71 24.95 -5.59
N PRO A 91 -0.44 24.72 -6.28
CA PRO A 91 -1.08 23.40 -6.32
C PRO A 91 -0.17 22.26 -6.78
N GLY A 92 0.67 22.49 -7.79
CA GLY A 92 1.62 21.49 -8.27
C GLY A 92 2.63 21.06 -7.20
N TYR A 93 3.18 22.00 -6.43
CA TYR A 93 4.14 21.67 -5.35
C TYR A 93 3.48 20.89 -4.23
N ILE A 94 2.26 21.24 -3.83
CA ILE A 94 1.52 20.48 -2.81
C ILE A 94 1.29 19.04 -3.28
N SER A 95 0.90 18.86 -4.55
CA SER A 95 0.68 17.54 -5.12
C SER A 95 1.96 16.71 -5.16
N GLU A 96 3.10 17.32 -5.48
CA GLU A 96 4.41 16.65 -5.44
C GLU A 96 4.79 16.24 -4.00
N VAL A 97 4.66 17.14 -3.03
CA VAL A 97 4.92 16.81 -1.62
C VAL A 97 4.02 15.68 -1.14
N LYS A 98 2.71 15.72 -1.49
CA LYS A 98 1.77 14.65 -1.19
C LYS A 98 2.26 13.32 -1.78
N SER A 99 2.68 13.32 -3.05
CA SER A 99 3.13 12.10 -3.73
C SER A 99 4.37 11.50 -3.07
N VAL A 100 5.34 12.35 -2.69
CA VAL A 100 6.54 11.91 -1.98
C VAL A 100 6.19 11.36 -0.60
N ILE A 101 5.33 12.02 0.18
CA ILE A 101 4.89 11.51 1.48
C ILE A 101 4.18 10.17 1.32
N SER A 102 3.26 10.04 0.35
CA SER A 102 2.57 8.77 0.08
C SER A 102 3.55 7.65 -0.30
N GLU A 103 4.58 7.96 -1.08
CA GLU A 103 5.62 7.00 -1.44
C GLU A 103 6.45 6.58 -0.22
N LEU A 104 6.93 7.52 0.58
CA LEU A 104 7.66 7.24 1.82
C LEU A 104 6.84 6.33 2.75
N THR A 105 5.56 6.62 2.94
CA THR A 105 4.65 5.79 3.75
C THR A 105 4.52 4.38 3.18
N GLN A 106 4.37 4.21 1.85
CA GLN A 106 4.30 2.89 1.20
C GLN A 106 5.58 2.08 1.38
N TYR A 107 6.73 2.75 1.45
CA TYR A 107 8.02 2.13 1.72
C TYR A 107 8.31 1.99 3.22
N ASN A 108 7.35 2.30 4.09
CA ASN A 108 7.46 2.26 5.54
C ASN A 108 8.60 3.13 6.08
N ILE A 109 8.82 4.28 5.46
CA ILE A 109 9.79 5.29 5.88
C ILE A 109 9.02 6.36 6.65
N SER A 110 9.26 6.46 7.96
CA SER A 110 8.71 7.52 8.82
C SER A 110 9.48 8.84 8.65
N PRO A 111 8.96 9.97 9.16
CA PRO A 111 9.71 11.22 9.18
C PRO A 111 11.09 11.08 9.82
N ASP A 112 11.22 10.35 10.93
CA ASP A 112 12.51 10.09 11.58
C ASP A 112 13.41 9.19 10.73
N GLY A 113 12.84 8.23 10.00
CA GLY A 113 13.55 7.34 9.06
C GLY A 113 14.15 8.08 7.85
N MET A 114 13.78 9.34 7.62
CA MET A 114 14.39 10.17 6.58
C MET A 114 15.79 10.72 6.95
N ASP A 115 16.20 10.65 8.21
CA ASP A 115 17.50 11.18 8.66
C ASP A 115 18.67 10.49 7.95
N ASP A 116 18.59 9.20 7.74
CA ASP A 116 19.60 8.43 6.99
C ASP A 116 19.69 8.91 5.54
N MET A 117 18.56 9.13 4.88
CA MET A 117 18.50 9.64 3.50
C MET A 117 19.10 11.07 3.39
N ILE A 118 18.84 11.91 4.39
CA ILE A 118 19.36 13.27 4.44
C ILE A 118 20.88 13.27 4.64
N THR A 119 21.37 12.37 5.48
CA THR A 119 22.80 12.21 5.75
C THR A 119 23.55 11.71 4.52
N GLU A 120 22.99 10.71 3.82
CA GLU A 120 23.58 10.18 2.58
C GLU A 120 23.59 11.20 1.43
N ALA A 121 22.66 12.15 1.43
CA ALA A 121 22.53 13.16 0.38
C ALA A 121 23.57 14.32 0.45
N ASP A 122 24.57 14.27 1.34
CA ASP A 122 25.45 15.39 1.69
C ASP A 122 24.65 16.59 2.27
N GLU A 123 24.81 16.84 3.57
CA GLU A 123 24.02 17.82 4.33
C GLU A 123 24.02 19.25 3.75
N SER A 124 25.04 19.61 2.97
CA SER A 124 25.16 20.91 2.30
C SER A 124 24.47 20.96 0.94
N SER A 125 23.99 19.83 0.42
CA SER A 125 23.39 19.74 -0.91
C SER A 125 21.97 20.34 -0.96
N TYR A 126 21.58 20.79 -2.15
CA TYR A 126 20.22 21.21 -2.42
C TYR A 126 19.21 20.08 -2.16
N LEU A 127 19.61 18.83 -2.45
CA LEU A 127 18.78 17.64 -2.21
C LEU A 127 18.53 17.44 -0.71
N ALA A 128 19.57 17.52 0.13
CA ALA A 128 19.41 17.38 1.57
C ALA A 128 18.48 18.46 2.14
N TRP A 129 18.58 19.70 1.69
CA TRP A 129 17.68 20.77 2.13
C TRP A 129 16.24 20.54 1.67
N LYS A 130 16.04 20.03 0.46
CA LYS A 130 14.69 19.65 -0.03
C LYS A 130 14.10 18.49 0.78
N LEU A 131 14.91 17.47 1.13
CA LEU A 131 14.50 16.37 1.98
C LEU A 131 14.13 16.84 3.39
N LYS A 132 14.90 17.77 3.99
CA LYS A 132 14.56 18.38 5.28
C LYS A 132 13.22 19.14 5.23
N ASP A 133 12.96 19.87 4.17
CA ASP A 133 11.66 20.54 3.98
C ASP A 133 10.50 19.54 3.86
N ILE A 134 10.71 18.43 3.13
CA ILE A 134 9.72 17.36 3.01
C ILE A 134 9.50 16.68 4.37
N GLN A 135 10.57 16.43 5.13
CA GLN A 135 10.49 15.85 6.48
C GLN A 135 9.65 16.74 7.42
N VAL A 136 9.86 18.05 7.43
CA VAL A 136 9.06 19.01 8.21
C VAL A 136 7.57 18.95 7.83
N MET A 137 7.28 18.86 6.53
CA MET A 137 5.92 18.77 6.05
C MET A 137 5.28 17.42 6.39
N TYR A 138 6.03 16.34 6.30
CA TYR A 138 5.58 14.99 6.61
C TYR A 138 5.29 14.84 8.10
N GLN A 139 6.19 15.28 8.97
CA GLN A 139 5.96 15.27 10.42
C GLN A 139 4.71 16.07 10.80
N ALA A 140 4.57 17.29 10.27
CA ALA A 140 3.40 18.12 10.52
C ALA A 140 2.10 17.47 9.99
N PHE A 141 2.19 16.70 8.91
CA PHE A 141 1.06 15.97 8.34
C PHE A 141 0.65 14.81 9.25
N GLU A 142 1.58 13.98 9.71
CA GLU A 142 1.31 12.90 10.67
C GLU A 142 0.73 13.43 11.99
N GLU A 143 1.31 14.50 12.55
CA GLU A 143 0.79 15.16 13.75
C GLU A 143 -0.68 15.63 13.56
N TYR A 144 -1.01 16.13 12.36
CA TYR A 144 -2.37 16.58 12.06
C TYR A 144 -3.36 15.41 11.92
N LEU A 145 -2.91 14.29 11.35
CA LEU A 145 -3.75 13.11 11.14
C LEU A 145 -4.00 12.34 12.43
N ALA A 146 -3.05 12.39 13.37
CA ALA A 146 -3.09 11.61 14.60
C ALA A 146 -4.50 11.59 15.22
N ASP A 147 -5.03 10.39 15.47
CA ASP A 147 -6.34 10.09 16.08
C ASP A 147 -7.59 10.51 15.27
N LYS A 148 -7.47 11.20 14.13
CA LYS A 148 -8.61 11.72 13.37
C LYS A 148 -8.82 11.00 12.06
N TYR A 149 -7.77 10.82 11.31
CA TYR A 149 -7.81 10.29 9.94
C TYR A 149 -6.85 9.14 9.76
N ILE A 150 -7.11 8.32 8.76
CA ILE A 150 -6.20 7.28 8.25
C ILE A 150 -5.96 7.56 6.78
N THR A 151 -4.76 7.41 6.31
CA THR A 151 -4.46 7.44 4.87
C THR A 151 -4.64 6.07 4.25
N LYS A 152 -4.80 6.02 2.92
CA LYS A 152 -4.88 4.74 2.17
C LYS A 152 -3.61 3.90 2.32
N GLU A 153 -2.47 4.54 2.54
CA GLU A 153 -1.18 3.89 2.73
C GLU A 153 -1.10 3.24 4.11
N GLU A 154 -1.55 3.94 5.17
CA GLU A 154 -1.52 3.43 6.54
C GLU A 154 -2.51 2.29 6.78
N ILE A 155 -3.56 2.19 5.96
CA ILE A 155 -4.59 1.17 6.15
C ILE A 155 -4.02 -0.25 6.13
N LEU A 156 -2.94 -0.48 5.39
CA LEU A 156 -2.28 -1.79 5.33
C LEU A 156 -1.50 -2.10 6.61
N ASP A 157 -0.88 -1.11 7.25
CA ASP A 157 -0.22 -1.29 8.53
C ASP A 157 -1.23 -1.60 9.63
N ILE A 158 -2.36 -0.87 9.66
CA ILE A 158 -3.44 -1.13 10.59
C ILE A 158 -4.03 -2.53 10.35
N LEU A 159 -4.19 -2.95 9.07
CA LEU A 159 -4.62 -4.29 8.72
C LEU A 159 -3.72 -5.34 9.39
N CYS A 160 -2.40 -5.23 9.29
CA CYS A 160 -1.46 -6.17 9.90
C CYS A 160 -1.72 -6.34 11.42
N ASN A 161 -2.03 -5.25 12.12
CA ASN A 161 -2.24 -5.24 13.57
C ASN A 161 -3.57 -5.88 14.02
N VAL A 162 -4.49 -6.19 13.10
CA VAL A 162 -5.82 -6.74 13.43
C VAL A 162 -6.14 -8.04 12.70
N MET A 163 -5.25 -8.54 11.82
CA MET A 163 -5.49 -9.74 11.02
C MET A 163 -5.71 -10.99 11.88
N ASP A 164 -5.04 -11.08 13.02
CA ASP A 164 -5.20 -12.15 14.01
C ASP A 164 -6.63 -12.29 14.56
N LYS A 165 -7.40 -11.20 14.55
CA LYS A 165 -8.78 -11.12 15.03
C LYS A 165 -9.83 -11.45 13.97
N SER A 166 -9.43 -11.43 12.69
CA SER A 166 -10.36 -11.64 11.57
C SER A 166 -10.73 -13.12 11.41
N ARG A 167 -12.01 -13.43 11.56
CA ARG A 167 -12.57 -14.75 11.26
C ARG A 167 -12.61 -15.00 9.75
N MET A 168 -12.89 -13.94 8.99
CA MET A 168 -12.93 -14.00 7.53
C MET A 168 -11.60 -14.51 6.97
N LEU A 169 -10.47 -14.08 7.51
CA LEU A 169 -9.14 -14.48 7.04
C LEU A 169 -8.78 -15.89 7.49
N LYS A 170 -9.05 -16.27 8.73
CA LYS A 170 -8.71 -17.59 9.29
C LYS A 170 -9.26 -18.75 8.47
N ASP A 171 -10.48 -18.62 7.96
CA ASP A 171 -11.17 -19.68 7.21
C ASP A 171 -11.01 -19.53 5.70
N SER A 172 -10.21 -18.57 5.22
CA SER A 172 -10.10 -18.25 3.82
C SER A 172 -8.90 -18.91 3.12
N VAL A 173 -9.08 -19.15 1.82
CA VAL A 173 -8.00 -19.41 0.88
C VAL A 173 -7.78 -18.13 0.07
N ILE A 174 -6.58 -17.58 0.13
CA ILE A 174 -6.22 -16.35 -0.59
C ILE A 174 -5.37 -16.69 -1.79
N ALA A 175 -5.74 -16.14 -2.95
CA ALA A 175 -4.91 -16.16 -4.15
C ALA A 175 -4.59 -14.73 -4.55
N LEU A 176 -3.32 -14.48 -4.92
CA LEU A 176 -2.87 -13.20 -5.46
C LEU A 176 -2.53 -13.39 -6.92
N ASP A 177 -3.06 -12.51 -7.77
CA ASP A 177 -2.87 -12.60 -9.22
C ASP A 177 -2.65 -11.22 -9.86
N GLY A 178 -1.81 -11.17 -10.89
CA GLY A 178 -1.57 -9.96 -11.69
C GLY A 178 -0.65 -8.92 -11.05
N PHE A 179 0.05 -9.26 -9.96
CA PHE A 179 1.05 -8.39 -9.37
C PHE A 179 2.41 -8.57 -10.05
N THR A 180 3.11 -7.47 -10.28
CA THR A 180 4.48 -7.46 -10.83
C THR A 180 5.55 -7.32 -9.74
N GLY A 181 5.15 -7.02 -8.52
CA GLY A 181 5.99 -6.86 -7.34
C GLY A 181 5.12 -6.39 -6.17
N PHE A 182 5.68 -6.35 -4.97
CA PHE A 182 5.02 -5.89 -3.75
C PHE A 182 5.83 -4.78 -3.08
N THR A 183 5.13 -3.77 -2.57
CA THR A 183 5.74 -2.78 -1.68
C THR A 183 6.11 -3.42 -0.34
N PRO A 184 7.01 -2.82 0.45
CA PRO A 184 7.35 -3.33 1.79
C PRO A 184 6.14 -3.54 2.69
N LEU A 185 5.15 -2.62 2.67
CA LEU A 185 3.91 -2.80 3.42
C LEU A 185 3.06 -3.98 2.90
N GLN A 186 2.99 -4.18 1.59
CA GLN A 186 2.31 -5.34 1.02
C GLN A 186 3.01 -6.64 1.41
N ASN A 187 4.35 -6.66 1.42
CA ASN A 187 5.12 -7.82 1.89
C ASN A 187 4.85 -8.11 3.38
N LYS A 188 4.74 -7.07 4.23
CA LYS A 188 4.34 -7.23 5.63
C LYS A 188 2.96 -7.89 5.73
N VAL A 189 1.97 -7.40 4.97
CA VAL A 189 0.63 -8.00 4.91
C VAL A 189 0.68 -9.45 4.44
N LEU A 190 1.50 -9.78 3.43
CA LEU A 190 1.69 -11.16 2.96
C LEU A 190 2.25 -12.05 4.05
N GLY A 191 3.22 -11.57 4.82
CA GLY A 191 3.77 -12.28 5.98
C GLY A 191 2.67 -12.64 6.99
N GLU A 192 1.84 -11.67 7.35
CA GLU A 192 0.70 -11.91 8.25
C GLU A 192 -0.34 -12.87 7.65
N MET A 193 -0.61 -12.78 6.33
CA MET A 193 -1.50 -13.73 5.64
C MET A 193 -1.00 -15.16 5.74
N LEU A 194 0.30 -15.39 5.60
CA LEU A 194 0.89 -16.73 5.71
C LEU A 194 0.72 -17.33 7.10
N HIS A 195 0.67 -16.49 8.14
CA HIS A 195 0.46 -16.95 9.52
C HIS A 195 -1.03 -17.17 9.86
N HIS A 196 -1.93 -16.35 9.32
CA HIS A 196 -3.31 -16.31 9.76
C HIS A 196 -4.32 -16.97 8.80
N CYS A 197 -3.97 -17.15 7.51
CA CYS A 197 -4.88 -17.72 6.53
C CYS A 197 -4.66 -19.22 6.36
N GLN A 198 -5.70 -19.94 5.93
CA GLN A 198 -5.61 -21.38 5.70
C GLN A 198 -4.63 -21.75 4.58
N LYS A 199 -4.60 -20.94 3.53
CA LYS A 199 -3.70 -21.10 2.39
C LYS A 199 -3.53 -19.79 1.64
N VAL A 200 -2.29 -19.48 1.28
CA VAL A 200 -1.95 -18.37 0.38
C VAL A 200 -1.32 -18.94 -0.89
N MET A 201 -1.71 -18.42 -2.03
CA MET A 201 -1.19 -18.77 -3.35
C MET A 201 -0.86 -17.48 -4.09
N ILE A 202 0.29 -17.42 -4.72
CA ILE A 202 0.72 -16.25 -5.50
C ILE A 202 1.04 -16.71 -6.91
N THR A 203 0.47 -16.04 -7.92
CA THR A 203 0.88 -16.24 -9.31
C THR A 203 2.04 -15.30 -9.63
N VAL A 204 3.04 -15.82 -10.31
CA VAL A 204 4.22 -15.05 -10.71
C VAL A 204 4.39 -15.16 -12.21
N THR A 205 4.49 -14.00 -12.88
CA THR A 205 4.74 -13.95 -14.33
C THR A 205 6.23 -14.08 -14.60
N MET A 206 6.63 -15.14 -15.30
CA MET A 206 8.01 -15.40 -15.63
C MET A 206 8.11 -16.20 -16.94
N ASP A 207 9.22 -16.05 -17.69
CA ASP A 207 9.54 -16.93 -18.81
C ASP A 207 9.85 -18.35 -18.28
N LYS A 208 9.29 -19.39 -18.91
CA LYS A 208 9.52 -20.80 -18.54
C LYS A 208 10.98 -21.22 -18.59
N ARG A 209 11.83 -20.49 -19.30
CA ARG A 209 13.27 -20.75 -19.43
C ARG A 209 14.09 -20.12 -18.31
N GLU A 210 13.48 -19.25 -17.50
CA GLU A 210 14.14 -18.60 -16.36
C GLU A 210 14.03 -19.46 -15.10
N ASP A 211 15.13 -19.57 -14.38
CA ASP A 211 15.11 -20.17 -13.03
C ASP A 211 14.58 -19.14 -12.04
N PRO A 212 13.46 -19.43 -11.34
CA PRO A 212 12.87 -18.49 -10.39
C PRO A 212 13.75 -18.17 -9.20
N TYR A 213 14.66 -19.06 -8.83
CA TYR A 213 15.52 -18.92 -7.64
C TYR A 213 16.90 -18.31 -7.93
N VAL A 214 17.23 -18.07 -9.20
CA VAL A 214 18.53 -17.51 -9.59
C VAL A 214 18.37 -16.07 -10.07
N MET A 215 18.84 -15.12 -9.26
CA MET A 215 18.94 -13.72 -9.63
C MET A 215 20.33 -13.43 -10.19
N LYS A 216 20.43 -13.20 -11.51
CA LYS A 216 21.69 -12.90 -12.20
C LYS A 216 22.06 -11.41 -12.05
N ASP A 217 21.07 -10.53 -12.14
CA ASP A 217 21.20 -9.08 -12.05
C ASP A 217 19.91 -8.47 -11.53
N LYS A 218 20.00 -7.41 -10.72
CA LYS A 218 18.84 -6.66 -10.23
C LYS A 218 18.06 -5.92 -11.33
N TYR A 219 18.66 -5.73 -12.49
CA TYR A 219 18.03 -5.06 -13.65
C TYR A 219 17.50 -6.05 -14.71
N GLN A 220 17.58 -7.37 -14.48
CA GLN A 220 17.02 -8.33 -15.42
C GLN A 220 15.50 -8.20 -15.57
N LEU A 221 14.95 -8.60 -16.72
CA LEU A 221 13.54 -8.43 -17.08
C LEU A 221 12.56 -8.95 -16.01
N PHE A 222 12.87 -10.06 -15.34
CA PHE A 222 12.03 -10.68 -14.32
C PHE A 222 12.57 -10.50 -12.90
N ALA A 223 13.38 -9.48 -12.63
CA ALA A 223 13.96 -9.26 -11.31
C ALA A 223 12.88 -9.15 -10.21
N LEU A 224 11.86 -8.31 -10.43
CA LEU A 224 10.74 -8.14 -9.49
C LEU A 224 9.96 -9.44 -9.30
N SER A 225 9.70 -10.19 -10.38
CA SER A 225 9.01 -11.48 -10.28
C SER A 225 9.81 -12.51 -9.48
N LYS A 226 11.12 -12.51 -9.60
CA LYS A 226 12.01 -13.40 -8.82
C LYS A 226 12.10 -13.01 -7.35
N GLN A 227 11.91 -11.74 -7.01
CA GLN A 227 11.81 -11.28 -5.62
C GLN A 227 10.53 -11.74 -4.92
N MET A 228 9.50 -12.16 -5.69
CA MET A 228 8.24 -12.66 -5.15
C MET A 228 8.26 -14.17 -4.83
N VAL A 229 9.30 -14.90 -5.27
CA VAL A 229 9.49 -16.34 -5.06
C VAL A 229 10.35 -16.61 -3.85
#